data_1413069f9ebb865edcbf783d6967e999
#
_entry.id   1413069f9ebb865edcbf783d6967e999
#
_cell.length_a   1.000
_cell.length_b   1.000
_cell.length_c   1.000
_cell.angle_alpha   90.00
_cell.angle_beta   90.00
_cell.angle_gamma   90.00
#
_symmetry.space_group_name_H-M   'P 1'
#
loop_
_entity.id
_entity.type
_entity.pdbx_description
1 polymer ?
#
loop_
_entity_poly.entity_id
_entity_poly.type
_entity_poly.pdbx_seq_one_letter_code
_entity_poly.pdbx_strand_id
1 'polypeptide(L)'
;WPEPALDGCLATGGEDVGYFPPNRRWRDETQPCVYGDPDASDSIVIVGGSHMEHWFAPIDAYGKNNGYRVVVLLRQGCPATLEPIHGVGDICVAWTFEALQKIDEIQPKMVFTTSTRPLFQADPPQPGDYTPDGYVSFFAALQERGIDFFAIRDNPWALREDLDQFSPSVCEEAEEDCTIHRKTALNAENPAEEILANFPNGHSLDFSDIFCGPTTCRKVIGNIYVYRDSNHITDELAATFSPEMDRQIQKALRD
;
A
#
# COMPACT_ATOMS: atom_id res chain seq x y z
N TRP A 1 -0.63 -4.73 14.83
CA TRP A 1 -1.43 -4.84 13.60
C TRP A 1 -2.17 -3.52 13.39
N PRO A 2 -2.29 -3.04 12.13
CA PRO A 2 -3.06 -1.86 11.80
C PRO A 2 -4.52 -1.95 12.28
N GLU A 3 -5.11 -0.81 12.60
CA GLU A 3 -6.48 -0.72 13.12
C GLU A 3 -7.50 -1.43 12.21
N PRO A 4 -7.43 -1.31 10.85
CA PRO A 4 -8.35 -2.03 9.97
C PRO A 4 -8.31 -3.55 10.12
N ALA A 5 -7.14 -4.16 10.35
CA ALA A 5 -7.05 -5.60 10.60
C ALA A 5 -7.68 -5.99 11.95
N LEU A 6 -7.44 -5.19 13.00
CA LEU A 6 -8.01 -5.41 14.34
C LEU A 6 -9.52 -5.23 14.34
N ASP A 7 -10.04 -4.32 13.53
CA ASP A 7 -11.46 -4.07 13.36
C ASP A 7 -12.16 -5.08 12.44
N GLY A 8 -11.40 -5.96 11.80
CA GLY A 8 -11.91 -6.94 10.84
C GLY A 8 -12.26 -6.32 9.49
N CYS A 9 -11.65 -5.18 9.15
CA CYS A 9 -11.82 -4.48 7.88
C CYS A 9 -10.82 -4.91 6.79
N LEU A 10 -9.92 -5.83 7.12
CA LEU A 10 -9.07 -6.53 6.17
C LEU A 10 -9.73 -7.88 5.84
N ALA A 11 -10.19 -8.07 4.61
CA ALA A 11 -10.71 -9.36 4.17
C ALA A 11 -9.59 -10.40 4.15
N THR A 12 -9.77 -11.51 4.88
CA THR A 12 -8.83 -12.63 4.90
C THR A 12 -9.30 -13.74 3.97
N GLY A 13 -8.36 -14.45 3.33
CA GLY A 13 -8.65 -15.44 2.32
C GLY A 13 -9.59 -16.56 2.78
N GLY A 14 -10.47 -17.00 1.89
CA GLY A 14 -11.42 -18.10 1.99
C GLY A 14 -12.29 -18.11 0.73
N GLU A 15 -12.91 -19.26 0.42
CA GLU A 15 -13.75 -19.42 -0.77
C GLU A 15 -15.07 -18.61 -0.69
N ASP A 16 -15.48 -18.19 0.50
CA ASP A 16 -16.60 -17.29 0.69
C ASP A 16 -16.16 -15.84 0.48
N VAL A 17 -16.23 -15.48 -0.74
CA VAL A 17 -15.82 -14.18 -1.25
C VAL A 17 -16.94 -13.17 -1.09
N GLY A 18 -17.23 -12.81 0.13
CA GLY A 18 -17.76 -11.49 0.39
C GLY A 18 -16.60 -10.51 0.20
N TYR A 19 -16.65 -9.69 -0.82
CA TYR A 19 -15.58 -8.74 -1.20
C TYR A 19 -15.29 -7.72 -0.11
N PHE A 20 -16.20 -7.58 0.80
CA PHE A 20 -16.07 -6.87 2.05
C PHE A 20 -16.28 -7.90 3.15
N PRO A 21 -15.53 -7.82 4.26
CA PRO A 21 -15.69 -8.79 5.33
C PRO A 21 -17.18 -8.89 5.69
N PRO A 22 -17.79 -10.09 5.63
CA PRO A 22 -19.17 -10.23 6.00
C PRO A 22 -19.31 -9.88 7.48
N ASN A 23 -19.91 -8.73 7.78
CA ASN A 23 -20.49 -8.39 9.07
C ASN A 23 -19.57 -8.39 10.30
N ARG A 24 -18.33 -7.94 10.19
CA ARG A 24 -17.53 -7.73 11.39
C ARG A 24 -17.16 -6.26 11.56
N ARG A 25 -17.93 -5.59 12.38
CA ARG A 25 -17.72 -4.23 12.87
C ARG A 25 -17.83 -3.12 11.81
N TRP A 26 -18.91 -3.13 11.10
CA TRP A 26 -19.45 -1.87 10.63
C TRP A 26 -19.82 -1.06 11.87
N ARG A 27 -19.36 0.15 11.99
CA ARG A 27 -19.88 1.07 13.03
C ARG A 27 -21.37 1.32 12.82
N ASP A 28 -21.85 1.03 11.62
CA ASP A 28 -23.25 0.97 11.21
C ASP A 28 -23.39 -0.24 10.29
N GLU A 29 -24.42 -1.05 10.44
CA GLU A 29 -24.69 -2.24 9.64
C GLU A 29 -24.81 -1.96 8.13
N THR A 30 -24.86 -0.70 7.74
CA THR A 30 -25.04 -0.21 6.37
C THR A 30 -23.79 0.42 5.75
N GLN A 31 -22.70 0.64 6.51
CA GLN A 31 -21.53 1.34 6.01
C GLN A 31 -20.23 0.53 6.10
N PRO A 32 -19.31 0.66 5.11
CA PRO A 32 -17.99 0.07 5.18
C PRO A 32 -17.19 0.62 6.36
N CYS A 33 -16.07 -0.03 6.63
CA CYS A 33 -15.09 0.42 7.62
C CYS A 33 -14.65 1.86 7.28
N VAL A 34 -15.14 2.81 8.04
CA VAL A 34 -14.95 4.24 7.81
C VAL A 34 -14.18 4.84 8.97
N TYR A 35 -13.14 5.55 8.64
CA TYR A 35 -12.21 6.23 9.53
C TYR A 35 -12.09 7.71 9.13
N GLY A 36 -11.03 8.38 9.53
CA GLY A 36 -10.84 9.79 9.24
C GLY A 36 -11.78 10.68 10.05
N ASP A 37 -12.31 11.72 9.42
CA ASP A 37 -13.35 12.57 9.98
C ASP A 37 -14.74 11.97 9.66
N PRO A 38 -15.47 11.39 10.62
CA PRO A 38 -16.75 10.74 10.37
C PRO A 38 -17.85 11.71 9.95
N ASP A 39 -17.71 12.98 10.26
CA ASP A 39 -18.69 14.04 9.94
C ASP A 39 -18.44 14.67 8.56
N ALA A 40 -17.34 14.35 7.90
CA ALA A 40 -17.01 14.88 6.58
C ALA A 40 -17.99 14.39 5.51
N SER A 41 -18.30 15.27 4.55
CA SER A 41 -19.10 14.93 3.38
C SER A 41 -18.29 14.20 2.31
N ASP A 42 -17.02 14.54 2.18
CA ASP A 42 -16.11 14.00 1.19
C ASP A 42 -15.35 12.78 1.71
N SER A 43 -15.04 11.85 0.81
CA SER A 43 -14.36 10.61 1.16
C SER A 43 -13.07 10.45 0.38
N ILE A 44 -12.12 9.74 0.98
CA ILE A 44 -10.95 9.14 0.32
C ILE A 44 -10.99 7.63 0.53
N VAL A 45 -10.43 6.87 -0.39
CA VAL A 45 -10.44 5.41 -0.36
C VAL A 45 -9.02 4.86 -0.30
N ILE A 46 -8.78 3.89 0.58
CA ILE A 46 -7.57 3.06 0.59
C ILE A 46 -7.95 1.71 -0.04
N VAL A 47 -7.25 1.30 -1.12
CA VAL A 47 -7.56 0.04 -1.82
C VAL A 47 -6.29 -0.77 -2.08
N GLY A 48 -6.30 -2.06 -1.71
CA GLY A 48 -5.18 -2.97 -1.93
C GLY A 48 -5.07 -4.10 -0.93
N GLY A 49 -3.87 -4.64 -0.79
CA GLY A 49 -3.53 -5.70 0.15
C GLY A 49 -2.94 -5.20 1.45
N SER A 50 -2.27 -6.10 2.17
CA SER A 50 -1.58 -5.80 3.43
C SER A 50 -0.49 -4.74 3.28
N HIS A 51 0.11 -4.60 2.09
CA HIS A 51 1.07 -3.54 1.79
C HIS A 51 0.42 -2.17 1.63
N MET A 52 -0.88 -2.09 1.29
CA MET A 52 -1.62 -0.84 1.34
C MET A 52 -2.14 -0.54 2.76
N GLU A 53 -2.46 -1.59 3.52
CA GLU A 53 -2.83 -1.48 4.93
C GLU A 53 -1.76 -0.77 5.78
N HIS A 54 -0.47 -0.95 5.46
CA HIS A 54 0.64 -0.26 6.16
C HIS A 54 0.46 1.26 6.22
N TRP A 55 -0.11 1.84 5.16
CA TRP A 55 -0.27 3.28 5.00
C TRP A 55 -1.57 3.81 5.61
N PHE A 56 -2.32 2.93 6.30
CA PHE A 56 -3.58 3.34 6.93
C PHE A 56 -3.39 4.49 7.92
N ALA A 57 -2.48 4.35 8.89
CA ALA A 57 -2.32 5.33 9.96
C ALA A 57 -2.00 6.75 9.46
N PRO A 58 -1.04 6.97 8.53
CA PRO A 58 -0.78 8.30 7.99
C PRO A 58 -1.92 8.82 7.09
N ILE A 59 -2.64 7.96 6.37
CA ILE A 59 -3.78 8.38 5.53
C ILE A 59 -5.00 8.72 6.40
N ASP A 60 -5.24 7.96 7.47
CA ASP A 60 -6.28 8.25 8.46
C ASP A 60 -6.03 9.61 9.14
N ALA A 61 -4.77 9.86 9.55
CA ALA A 61 -4.38 11.16 10.08
C ALA A 61 -4.58 12.30 9.06
N TYR A 62 -4.26 12.07 7.79
CA TYR A 62 -4.54 13.02 6.72
C TYR A 62 -6.05 13.30 6.59
N GLY A 63 -6.87 12.25 6.60
CA GLY A 63 -8.34 12.38 6.54
C GLY A 63 -8.89 13.21 7.71
N LYS A 64 -8.47 12.90 8.94
CA LYS A 64 -8.85 13.65 10.15
C LYS A 64 -8.49 15.13 10.09
N ASN A 65 -7.30 15.43 9.59
CA ASN A 65 -6.78 16.79 9.55
C ASN A 65 -7.34 17.64 8.41
N ASN A 66 -7.84 17.00 7.35
CA ASN A 66 -8.28 17.69 6.13
C ASN A 66 -9.78 17.51 5.84
N GLY A 67 -10.55 16.93 6.77
CA GLY A 67 -12.00 16.81 6.66
C GLY A 67 -12.44 15.78 5.61
N TYR A 68 -11.81 14.60 5.61
CA TYR A 68 -12.21 13.48 4.77
C TYR A 68 -12.56 12.26 5.61
N ARG A 69 -13.62 11.57 5.22
CA ARG A 69 -13.83 10.18 5.64
C ARG A 69 -12.82 9.29 4.91
N VAL A 70 -12.25 8.32 5.62
CA VAL A 70 -11.34 7.32 5.06
C VAL A 70 -12.06 5.99 4.98
N VAL A 71 -12.33 5.52 3.78
CA VAL A 71 -12.97 4.22 3.52
C VAL A 71 -11.90 3.22 3.12
N VAL A 72 -11.85 2.06 3.77
CA VAL A 72 -10.87 1.03 3.45
C VAL A 72 -11.50 -0.12 2.66
N LEU A 73 -10.89 -0.45 1.52
CA LEU A 73 -11.20 -1.59 0.68
C LEU A 73 -9.94 -2.46 0.64
N LEU A 74 -9.78 -3.32 1.65
CA LEU A 74 -8.54 -4.08 1.86
C LEU A 74 -8.81 -5.59 1.81
N ARG A 75 -7.95 -6.32 1.06
CA ARG A 75 -7.93 -7.77 1.01
C ARG A 75 -6.52 -8.30 1.18
N GLN A 76 -6.30 -9.17 2.16
CA GLN A 76 -5.00 -9.77 2.42
C GLN A 76 -4.44 -10.47 1.17
N GLY A 77 -3.18 -10.16 0.83
CA GLY A 77 -2.48 -10.75 -0.31
C GLY A 77 -2.95 -10.27 -1.68
N CYS A 78 -3.94 -9.36 -1.75
CA CYS A 78 -4.45 -8.82 -3.00
C CYS A 78 -4.06 -7.35 -3.19
N PRO A 79 -3.02 -7.05 -3.97
CA PRO A 79 -2.84 -5.70 -4.49
C PRO A 79 -3.99 -5.34 -5.42
N ALA A 80 -4.27 -4.05 -5.59
CA ALA A 80 -5.25 -3.60 -6.58
C ALA A 80 -4.69 -3.81 -7.99
N THR A 81 -5.21 -4.80 -8.70
CA THR A 81 -4.74 -5.20 -10.02
C THR A 81 -5.91 -5.62 -10.92
N LEU A 82 -5.89 -5.21 -12.18
CA LEU A 82 -6.90 -5.61 -13.16
C LEU A 82 -6.41 -6.69 -14.13
N GLU A 83 -5.15 -7.10 -14.00
CA GLU A 83 -4.55 -8.17 -14.78
C GLU A 83 -3.83 -9.16 -13.88
N PRO A 84 -3.69 -10.42 -14.28
CA PRO A 84 -2.94 -11.41 -13.51
C PRO A 84 -1.48 -10.98 -13.29
N ILE A 85 -0.98 -11.18 -12.08
CA ILE A 85 0.41 -10.94 -11.70
C ILE A 85 0.99 -12.24 -11.17
N HIS A 86 2.22 -12.58 -11.55
CA HIS A 86 2.89 -13.77 -11.03
C HIS A 86 2.90 -13.78 -9.49
N GLY A 87 2.56 -14.91 -8.89
CA GLY A 87 2.47 -15.05 -7.43
C GLY A 87 1.25 -14.38 -6.77
N VAL A 88 0.35 -13.78 -7.56
CA VAL A 88 -0.92 -13.21 -7.08
C VAL A 88 -2.07 -14.05 -7.63
N GLY A 89 -2.98 -14.49 -6.77
CA GLY A 89 -4.11 -15.31 -7.19
C GLY A 89 -5.10 -14.56 -8.08
N ASP A 90 -5.71 -15.26 -9.04
CA ASP A 90 -6.72 -14.71 -9.96
C ASP A 90 -7.91 -14.06 -9.24
N ILE A 91 -8.19 -14.50 -8.01
CA ILE A 91 -9.20 -13.89 -7.14
C ILE A 91 -8.96 -12.39 -6.91
N CYS A 92 -7.71 -11.93 -6.93
CA CYS A 92 -7.39 -10.53 -6.71
C CYS A 92 -7.85 -9.64 -7.86
N VAL A 93 -7.82 -10.15 -9.10
CA VAL A 93 -8.35 -9.44 -10.26
C VAL A 93 -9.87 -9.25 -10.12
N ALA A 94 -10.59 -10.35 -9.82
CA ALA A 94 -12.03 -10.29 -9.60
C ALA A 94 -12.40 -9.35 -8.44
N TRP A 95 -11.65 -9.43 -7.34
CA TRP A 95 -11.84 -8.56 -6.19
C TRP A 95 -11.61 -7.07 -6.55
N THR A 96 -10.60 -6.78 -7.37
CA THR A 96 -10.31 -5.39 -7.79
C THR A 96 -11.45 -4.81 -8.64
N PHE A 97 -12.06 -5.62 -9.51
CA PHE A 97 -13.26 -5.17 -10.26
C PHE A 97 -14.41 -4.78 -9.33
N GLU A 98 -14.65 -5.53 -8.24
CA GLU A 98 -15.68 -5.18 -7.29
C GLU A 98 -15.28 -4.00 -6.40
N ALA A 99 -13.99 -3.86 -6.06
CA ALA A 99 -13.48 -2.67 -5.39
C ALA A 99 -13.74 -1.42 -6.25
N LEU A 100 -13.55 -1.50 -7.58
CA LEU A 100 -13.91 -0.41 -8.50
C LEU A 100 -15.40 -0.08 -8.49
N GLN A 101 -16.28 -1.09 -8.42
CA GLN A 101 -17.74 -0.85 -8.29
C GLN A 101 -18.06 -0.11 -6.98
N LYS A 102 -17.36 -0.44 -5.88
CA LYS A 102 -17.50 0.29 -4.62
C LYS A 102 -16.95 1.70 -4.69
N ILE A 103 -15.84 1.91 -5.38
CA ILE A 103 -15.32 3.25 -5.66
C ILE A 103 -16.35 4.07 -6.45
N ASP A 104 -17.02 3.45 -7.44
CA ASP A 104 -18.10 4.09 -8.20
C ASP A 104 -19.31 4.44 -7.32
N GLU A 105 -19.65 3.63 -6.31
CA GLU A 105 -20.73 3.94 -5.34
C GLU A 105 -20.34 5.05 -4.36
N ILE A 106 -19.07 5.05 -3.88
CA ILE A 106 -18.55 5.99 -2.88
C ILE A 106 -18.31 7.37 -3.50
N GLN A 107 -17.89 7.44 -4.77
CA GLN A 107 -17.49 8.67 -5.46
C GLN A 107 -16.43 9.46 -4.66
N PRO A 108 -15.28 8.86 -4.31
CA PRO A 108 -14.28 9.50 -3.48
C PRO A 108 -13.58 10.64 -4.21
N LYS A 109 -13.03 11.59 -3.46
CA LYS A 109 -12.14 12.64 -3.99
C LYS A 109 -10.78 12.09 -4.38
N MET A 110 -10.29 11.12 -3.62
CA MET A 110 -8.97 10.54 -3.81
C MET A 110 -8.98 9.04 -3.54
N VAL A 111 -8.12 8.31 -4.26
CA VAL A 111 -7.86 6.88 -4.03
C VAL A 111 -6.38 6.68 -3.75
N PHE A 112 -6.05 5.91 -2.71
CA PHE A 112 -4.69 5.52 -2.36
C PHE A 112 -4.48 4.04 -2.66
N THR A 113 -3.37 3.71 -3.34
CA THR A 113 -2.98 2.35 -3.70
C THR A 113 -1.46 2.20 -3.74
N THR A 114 -0.94 0.97 -3.84
CA THR A 114 0.49 0.72 -4.09
C THR A 114 0.83 0.90 -5.56
N SER A 115 2.06 1.37 -5.85
CA SER A 115 2.54 1.54 -7.23
C SER A 115 3.53 0.50 -7.69
N THR A 116 4.22 -0.17 -6.77
CA THR A 116 5.29 -1.13 -7.12
C THR A 116 5.18 -2.46 -6.39
N ARG A 117 5.93 -3.44 -6.87
CA ARG A 117 6.17 -4.75 -6.26
C ARG A 117 7.64 -5.12 -6.39
N PRO A 118 8.19 -5.94 -5.47
CA PRO A 118 9.55 -6.41 -5.60
C PRO A 118 9.70 -7.40 -6.77
N LEU A 119 10.75 -7.23 -7.56
CA LEU A 119 11.06 -8.08 -8.71
C LEU A 119 11.47 -9.50 -8.33
N PHE A 120 11.85 -9.78 -7.08
CA PHE A 120 12.13 -11.15 -6.67
C PHE A 120 10.90 -12.07 -6.77
N GLN A 121 9.71 -11.50 -6.79
CA GLN A 121 8.44 -12.21 -7.02
C GLN A 121 8.10 -12.37 -8.52
N ALA A 122 8.93 -11.86 -9.41
CA ALA A 122 8.78 -12.09 -10.86
C ALA A 122 9.31 -13.47 -11.27
N ASP A 123 9.06 -13.87 -12.49
CA ASP A 123 9.61 -15.09 -13.09
C ASP A 123 10.42 -14.73 -14.35
N PRO A 124 11.75 -14.84 -14.32
CA PRO A 124 12.61 -15.25 -13.19
C PRO A 124 12.76 -14.16 -12.12
N PRO A 125 13.04 -14.52 -10.85
CA PRO A 125 13.32 -13.57 -9.78
C PRO A 125 14.51 -12.65 -10.09
N GLN A 126 14.38 -11.36 -9.76
CA GLN A 126 15.41 -10.35 -9.98
C GLN A 126 15.47 -9.35 -8.79
N PRO A 127 16.59 -8.67 -8.57
CA PRO A 127 16.66 -7.58 -7.60
C PRO A 127 15.90 -6.35 -8.08
N GLY A 128 15.45 -5.52 -7.13
CA GLY A 128 14.73 -4.28 -7.39
C GLY A 128 13.22 -4.42 -7.30
N ASP A 129 12.53 -3.40 -7.76
CA ASP A 129 11.08 -3.31 -7.80
C ASP A 129 10.58 -2.89 -9.20
N TYR A 130 9.30 -3.09 -9.47
CA TYR A 130 8.67 -2.76 -10.75
C TYR A 130 7.20 -2.40 -10.56
N THR A 131 6.61 -1.75 -11.55
CA THR A 131 5.17 -1.52 -11.62
C THR A 131 4.53 -2.56 -12.53
N PRO A 132 3.70 -3.48 -12.01
CA PRO A 132 3.00 -4.48 -12.81
C PRO A 132 2.00 -3.86 -13.79
N ASP A 133 1.81 -4.47 -14.97
CA ASP A 133 0.83 -4.01 -15.98
C ASP A 133 -0.59 -3.94 -15.40
N GLY A 134 -0.95 -4.88 -14.53
CA GLY A 134 -2.25 -4.87 -13.86
C GLY A 134 -2.47 -3.67 -12.91
N TYR A 135 -1.40 -3.08 -12.38
CA TYR A 135 -1.49 -1.82 -11.62
C TYR A 135 -1.71 -0.65 -12.58
N VAL A 136 -1.00 -0.64 -13.71
CA VAL A 136 -1.18 0.39 -14.76
C VAL A 136 -2.61 0.38 -15.29
N SER A 137 -3.18 -0.81 -15.52
CA SER A 137 -4.59 -0.97 -15.91
C SER A 137 -5.54 -0.45 -14.82
N PHE A 138 -5.22 -0.63 -13.53
CA PHE A 138 -5.99 -0.06 -12.45
C PHE A 138 -5.88 1.48 -12.39
N PHE A 139 -4.69 2.04 -12.61
CA PHE A 139 -4.49 3.50 -12.72
C PHE A 139 -5.30 4.09 -13.86
N ALA A 140 -5.31 3.42 -15.02
CA ALA A 140 -6.13 3.83 -16.16
C ALA A 140 -7.63 3.84 -15.81
N ALA A 141 -8.11 2.83 -15.09
CA ALA A 141 -9.50 2.77 -14.65
C ALA A 141 -9.88 3.90 -13.67
N LEU A 142 -8.96 4.35 -12.80
CA LEU A 142 -9.17 5.51 -11.94
C LEU A 142 -9.15 6.81 -12.73
N GLN A 143 -8.20 6.95 -13.68
CA GLN A 143 -8.12 8.09 -14.59
C GLN A 143 -9.39 8.27 -15.43
N GLU A 144 -9.97 7.18 -15.96
CA GLU A 144 -11.22 7.20 -16.72
C GLU A 144 -12.41 7.71 -15.90
N ARG A 145 -12.36 7.52 -14.57
CA ARG A 145 -13.35 8.02 -13.61
C ARG A 145 -13.13 9.49 -13.20
N GLY A 146 -12.00 10.08 -13.62
CA GLY A 146 -11.60 11.43 -13.24
C GLY A 146 -11.30 11.55 -11.74
N ILE A 147 -10.89 10.47 -11.10
CA ILE A 147 -10.55 10.43 -9.66
C ILE A 147 -9.07 10.68 -9.50
N ASP A 148 -8.69 11.61 -8.62
CA ASP A 148 -7.30 11.77 -8.21
C ASP A 148 -6.82 10.55 -7.44
N PHE A 149 -5.65 10.01 -7.78
CA PHE A 149 -5.12 8.85 -7.08
C PHE A 149 -3.65 8.99 -6.73
N PHE A 150 -3.31 8.47 -5.57
CA PHE A 150 -1.97 8.48 -5.00
C PHE A 150 -1.44 7.05 -4.97
N ALA A 151 -0.43 6.81 -5.79
CA ALA A 151 0.20 5.50 -5.93
C ALA A 151 1.52 5.49 -5.15
N ILE A 152 1.56 4.72 -4.06
CA ILE A 152 2.67 4.69 -3.11
C ILE A 152 3.67 3.61 -3.53
N ARG A 153 4.95 3.98 -3.69
CA ARG A 153 6.02 3.01 -3.86
C ARG A 153 6.06 2.08 -2.66
N ASP A 154 6.07 0.77 -2.90
CA ASP A 154 6.12 -0.22 -1.83
C ASP A 154 7.40 -0.07 -0.97
N ASN A 155 7.33 -0.42 0.29
CA ASN A 155 8.50 -0.39 1.16
C ASN A 155 9.53 -1.43 0.71
N PRO A 156 10.83 -1.22 0.98
CA PRO A 156 11.85 -2.22 0.68
C PRO A 156 11.58 -3.51 1.49
N TRP A 157 11.57 -4.66 0.83
CA TRP A 157 11.45 -5.95 1.50
C TRP A 157 12.81 -6.40 2.04
N ALA A 158 12.82 -7.11 3.15
CA ALA A 158 14.05 -7.65 3.73
C ALA A 158 14.53 -8.86 2.92
N LEU A 159 15.40 -8.59 1.95
CA LEU A 159 15.97 -9.57 1.02
C LEU A 159 17.49 -9.64 1.19
N ARG A 160 18.03 -10.87 1.19
CA ARG A 160 19.45 -11.14 1.03
C ARG A 160 19.89 -10.87 -0.41
N GLU A 161 21.20 -10.87 -0.67
CA GLU A 161 21.72 -10.68 -2.03
C GLU A 161 21.32 -11.80 -3.01
N ASP A 162 21.05 -13.00 -2.52
CA ASP A 162 20.53 -14.14 -3.28
C ASP A 162 18.99 -14.14 -3.43
N LEU A 163 18.34 -13.06 -3.01
CA LEU A 163 16.90 -12.82 -3.03
C LEU A 163 16.07 -13.63 -2.02
N ASP A 164 16.69 -14.34 -1.09
CA ASP A 164 15.97 -14.98 -0.01
C ASP A 164 15.43 -13.93 0.98
N GLN A 165 14.16 -14.09 1.34
CA GLN A 165 13.53 -13.27 2.37
C GLN A 165 14.01 -13.67 3.77
N PHE A 166 14.16 -12.68 4.64
CA PHE A 166 14.44 -12.92 6.05
C PHE A 166 13.65 -11.95 6.96
N SER A 167 13.36 -12.40 8.18
CA SER A 167 12.82 -11.50 9.20
C SER A 167 13.98 -10.80 9.92
N PRO A 168 14.07 -9.47 9.90
CA PRO A 168 15.20 -8.75 10.51
C PRO A 168 15.42 -9.06 11.98
N SER A 169 14.35 -9.23 12.77
CA SER A 169 14.46 -9.55 14.21
C SER A 169 15.04 -10.95 14.45
N VAL A 170 14.56 -11.95 13.72
CA VAL A 170 15.03 -13.34 13.86
C VAL A 170 16.45 -13.50 13.33
N CYS A 171 16.78 -12.80 12.25
CA CYS A 171 18.12 -12.82 11.66
C CYS A 171 19.19 -12.32 12.65
N GLU A 172 18.92 -11.27 13.40
CA GLU A 172 19.86 -10.74 14.39
C GLU A 172 20.17 -11.74 15.51
N GLU A 173 19.19 -12.52 15.93
CA GLU A 173 19.35 -13.58 16.93
C GLU A 173 20.18 -14.77 16.40
N ALA A 174 20.15 -15.01 15.09
CA ALA A 174 20.86 -16.10 14.45
C ALA A 174 22.32 -15.81 14.10
N GLU A 175 22.84 -14.59 14.40
CA GLU A 175 24.19 -14.14 14.04
C GLU A 175 24.48 -14.21 12.52
N GLU A 176 23.45 -14.05 11.69
CA GLU A 176 23.55 -14.06 10.23
C GLU A 176 23.76 -12.64 9.66
N ASP A 177 24.11 -12.57 8.36
CA ASP A 177 24.10 -11.27 7.67
C ASP A 177 22.68 -10.79 7.45
N CYS A 178 22.31 -9.75 8.19
CA CYS A 178 20.98 -9.12 8.19
C CYS A 178 20.96 -7.80 7.44
N THR A 179 21.92 -7.57 6.55
CA THR A 179 21.99 -6.35 5.76
C THR A 179 20.93 -6.39 4.64
N ILE A 180 20.08 -5.36 4.62
CA ILE A 180 19.15 -5.13 3.51
C ILE A 180 19.83 -4.18 2.53
N HIS A 181 20.29 -4.69 1.40
CA HIS A 181 20.91 -3.87 0.37
C HIS A 181 19.85 -3.13 -0.45
N ARG A 182 19.97 -1.80 -0.55
CA ARG A 182 19.02 -0.98 -1.31
C ARG A 182 18.84 -1.49 -2.74
N LYS A 183 19.95 -1.79 -3.44
CA LYS A 183 19.95 -2.29 -4.83
C LYS A 183 19.22 -3.63 -5.02
N THR A 184 19.11 -4.44 -3.95
CA THR A 184 18.40 -5.72 -3.98
C THR A 184 16.90 -5.53 -3.79
N ALA A 185 16.51 -4.59 -2.93
CA ALA A 185 15.10 -4.34 -2.60
C ALA A 185 14.41 -3.33 -3.54
N LEU A 186 15.14 -2.33 -4.04
CA LEU A 186 14.60 -1.21 -4.80
C LEU A 186 15.47 -0.86 -6.02
N ASN A 187 14.86 -0.47 -7.11
CA ASN A 187 15.54 0.20 -8.21
C ASN A 187 16.03 1.59 -7.76
N ALA A 188 17.06 2.13 -8.46
CA ALA A 188 17.62 3.43 -8.13
C ALA A 188 16.55 4.54 -8.24
N GLU A 189 15.76 4.49 -9.30
CA GLU A 189 14.62 5.36 -9.57
C GLU A 189 13.31 4.63 -9.26
N ASN A 190 12.28 5.36 -8.89
CA ASN A 190 10.95 4.78 -8.69
C ASN A 190 10.36 4.38 -10.05
N PRO A 191 10.13 3.07 -10.32
CA PRO A 191 9.66 2.62 -11.63
C PRO A 191 8.25 3.09 -11.98
N ALA A 192 7.46 3.54 -11.00
CA ALA A 192 6.13 4.07 -11.24
C ALA A 192 6.13 5.52 -11.74
N GLU A 193 7.21 6.28 -11.57
CA GLU A 193 7.21 7.73 -11.79
C GLU A 193 6.99 8.10 -13.26
N GLU A 194 7.73 7.46 -14.17
CA GLU A 194 7.56 7.66 -15.63
C GLU A 194 6.17 7.18 -16.11
N ILE A 195 5.67 6.11 -15.52
CA ILE A 195 4.34 5.57 -15.84
C ILE A 195 3.25 6.55 -15.39
N LEU A 196 3.32 7.01 -14.14
CA LEU A 196 2.33 7.94 -13.56
C LEU A 196 2.32 9.30 -14.25
N ALA A 197 3.43 9.74 -14.84
CA ALA A 197 3.48 10.96 -15.65
C ALA A 197 2.52 10.93 -16.86
N ASN A 198 2.03 9.76 -17.28
CA ASN A 198 1.02 9.63 -18.33
C ASN A 198 -0.43 9.74 -17.82
N PHE A 199 -0.64 9.86 -16.52
CA PHE A 199 -1.94 9.95 -15.88
C PHE A 199 -2.10 11.32 -15.20
N PRO A 200 -2.82 12.27 -15.79
CA PRO A 200 -3.02 13.61 -15.21
C PRO A 200 -3.58 13.63 -13.78
N ASN A 201 -4.35 12.61 -13.40
CA ASN A 201 -4.90 12.46 -12.05
C ASN A 201 -4.04 11.55 -11.16
N GLY A 202 -2.89 11.05 -11.66
CA GLY A 202 -2.03 10.11 -10.96
C GLY A 202 -0.85 10.80 -10.28
N HIS A 203 -0.66 10.55 -9.00
CA HIS A 203 0.39 11.13 -8.19
C HIS A 203 1.27 10.05 -7.58
N SER A 204 2.59 10.20 -7.70
CA SER A 204 3.57 9.30 -7.08
C SER A 204 3.88 9.75 -5.66
N LEU A 205 3.84 8.80 -4.71
CA LEU A 205 4.36 8.98 -3.36
C LEU A 205 5.51 8.01 -3.12
N ASP A 206 6.66 8.52 -2.69
CA ASP A 206 7.86 7.72 -2.43
C ASP A 206 8.47 8.06 -1.07
N PHE A 207 8.58 7.03 -0.23
CA PHE A 207 9.16 7.11 1.12
C PHE A 207 10.48 6.34 1.21
N SER A 208 11.02 5.86 0.08
CA SER A 208 12.19 4.97 0.06
C SER A 208 13.43 5.56 0.75
N ASP A 209 13.64 6.87 0.70
CA ASP A 209 14.76 7.52 1.35
C ASP A 209 14.61 7.63 2.89
N ILE A 210 13.40 7.46 3.42
CA ILE A 210 13.19 7.31 4.85
C ILE A 210 13.65 5.91 5.29
N PHE A 211 13.33 4.89 4.50
CA PHE A 211 13.75 3.52 4.79
C PHE A 211 15.23 3.28 4.55
N CYS A 212 15.77 3.82 3.45
CA CYS A 212 17.11 3.47 2.98
C CYS A 212 18.04 4.67 2.89
N GLY A 213 19.30 4.45 3.25
CA GLY A 213 20.41 5.27 2.81
C GLY A 213 20.84 4.93 1.37
N PRO A 214 21.99 5.45 0.90
CA PRO A 214 22.44 5.21 -0.48
C PRO A 214 22.66 3.73 -0.84
N THR A 215 23.07 2.91 0.12
CA THR A 215 23.48 1.51 -0.12
C THR A 215 22.67 0.48 0.65
N THR A 216 22.17 0.83 1.82
CA THR A 216 21.48 -0.11 2.73
C THR A 216 20.20 0.49 3.29
N CYS A 217 19.23 -0.38 3.61
CA CYS A 217 18.00 0.00 4.26
C CYS A 217 18.07 -0.27 5.77
N ARG A 218 17.34 0.54 6.52
CA ARG A 218 17.34 0.52 7.98
C ARG A 218 16.39 -0.57 8.49
N LYS A 219 16.80 -1.25 9.55
CA LYS A 219 15.93 -2.17 10.31
C LYS A 219 15.29 -1.46 11.50
N VAL A 220 15.89 -0.36 11.94
CA VAL A 220 15.42 0.50 13.03
C VAL A 220 15.56 1.96 12.62
N ILE A 221 14.54 2.76 12.85
CA ILE A 221 14.52 4.22 12.65
C ILE A 221 14.19 4.87 13.98
N GLY A 222 15.11 5.66 14.53
CA GLY A 222 15.01 6.11 15.91
C GLY A 222 15.05 4.92 16.86
N ASN A 223 14.00 4.73 17.64
CA ASN A 223 13.83 3.59 18.55
C ASN A 223 12.71 2.63 18.10
N ILE A 224 12.33 2.67 16.82
CA ILE A 224 11.22 1.90 16.28
C ILE A 224 11.75 0.88 15.28
N TYR A 225 11.37 -0.38 15.42
CA TYR A 225 11.63 -1.41 14.42
C TYR A 225 10.86 -1.09 13.14
N VAL A 226 11.55 -1.19 11.99
CA VAL A 226 10.92 -0.96 10.67
C VAL A 226 9.97 -2.08 10.34
N TYR A 227 10.36 -3.33 10.56
CA TYR A 227 9.64 -4.51 10.10
C TYR A 227 9.03 -5.30 11.26
N ARG A 228 7.80 -5.77 11.07
CA ARG A 228 7.15 -6.78 11.93
C ARG A 228 7.43 -8.23 11.47
N ASP A 229 7.82 -8.39 10.20
CA ASP A 229 8.21 -9.66 9.57
C ASP A 229 9.22 -9.38 8.44
N SER A 230 9.22 -10.16 7.34
CA SER A 230 10.17 -9.99 6.23
C SER A 230 9.82 -8.85 5.26
N ASN A 231 8.60 -8.32 5.27
CA ASN A 231 8.15 -7.35 4.28
C ASN A 231 7.14 -6.33 4.80
N HIS A 232 6.47 -6.59 5.91
CA HIS A 232 5.51 -5.66 6.48
C HIS A 232 6.18 -4.69 7.46
N ILE A 233 5.89 -3.41 7.34
CA ILE A 233 6.34 -2.41 8.31
C ILE A 233 5.46 -2.44 9.57
N THR A 234 6.00 -1.89 10.67
CA THR A 234 5.26 -1.75 11.91
C THR A 234 4.32 -0.56 11.88
N ASP A 235 3.20 -0.64 12.61
CA ASP A 235 2.23 0.46 12.73
C ASP A 235 2.83 1.68 13.40
N GLU A 236 3.66 1.45 14.40
CA GLU A 236 4.37 2.50 15.13
C GLU A 236 5.24 3.33 14.19
N LEU A 237 5.92 2.67 13.25
CA LEU A 237 6.71 3.39 12.24
C LEU A 237 5.79 4.10 11.25
N ALA A 238 4.79 3.41 10.70
CA ALA A 238 3.88 3.97 9.71
C ALA A 238 3.20 5.26 10.21
N ALA A 239 2.77 5.27 11.47
CA ALA A 239 2.17 6.45 12.09
C ALA A 239 3.11 7.67 12.11
N THR A 240 4.43 7.46 12.18
CA THR A 240 5.42 8.57 12.14
C THR A 240 5.52 9.25 10.79
N PHE A 241 5.00 8.63 9.73
CA PHE A 241 5.02 9.19 8.37
C PHE A 241 3.92 10.20 8.10
N SER A 242 2.99 10.42 9.03
CA SER A 242 1.86 11.35 8.84
C SER A 242 2.27 12.74 8.37
N PRO A 243 3.29 13.41 8.91
CA PRO A 243 3.72 14.73 8.43
C PRO A 243 4.29 14.69 7.01
N GLU A 244 5.04 13.64 6.67
CA GLU A 244 5.63 13.48 5.34
C GLU A 244 4.56 13.09 4.30
N MET A 245 3.60 12.25 4.68
CA MET A 245 2.44 11.91 3.85
C MET A 245 1.66 13.18 3.48
N ASP A 246 1.29 13.99 4.47
CA ASP A 246 0.60 15.27 4.24
C ASP A 246 1.41 16.18 3.31
N ARG A 247 2.70 16.32 3.56
CA ARG A 247 3.60 17.15 2.75
C ARG A 247 3.64 16.70 1.29
N GLN A 248 3.76 15.39 1.03
CA GLN A 248 3.81 14.85 -0.34
C GLN A 248 2.46 15.01 -1.05
N ILE A 249 1.34 14.72 -0.39
CA ILE A 249 0.00 14.91 -0.94
C ILE A 249 -0.22 16.38 -1.28
N GLN A 250 0.05 17.30 -0.34
CA GLN A 250 -0.12 18.73 -0.57
C GLN A 250 0.77 19.28 -1.68
N LYS A 251 1.96 18.71 -1.87
CA LYS A 251 2.83 19.06 -3.00
C LYS A 251 2.20 18.58 -4.32
N ALA A 252 1.81 17.32 -4.40
CA ALA A 252 1.26 16.72 -5.60
C ALA A 252 -0.04 17.40 -6.09
N LEU A 253 -0.87 17.88 -5.17
CA LEU A 253 -2.12 18.61 -5.50
C LEU A 253 -1.89 20.05 -5.97
N ARG A 254 -0.66 20.58 -5.89
CA ARG A 254 -0.31 21.94 -6.37
C ARG A 254 0.38 21.96 -7.73
N ASP A 255 1.03 20.88 -8.09
CA ASP A 255 1.82 20.71 -9.31
C ASP A 255 0.92 20.31 -10.48
#